data_9cf9423249b77e9d0e3c0eacb54bba6f
#
_entry.id   9cf9423249b77e9d0e3c0eacb54bba6f
#
_cell.length_a   1.000
_cell.length_b   1.000
_cell.length_c   1.000
_cell.angle_alpha   90.00
_cell.angle_beta   90.00
_cell.angle_gamma   90.00
#
_symmetry.space_group_name_H-M   'P 1'
#
loop_
_entity.id
_entity.type
_entity.pdbx_description
1 polymer ?
#
loop_
_entity_poly.entity_id
_entity_poly.type
_entity_poly.pdbx_seq_one_letter_code
_entity_poly.pdbx_strand_id
1 'polypeptide(L)'
;KEIATTKAIQTDYIMQRRLRNSTAGAIFGQDDVCNVRIVTGRAVNGAPELIASVMRVPSTYTTFGHDRNVIFSTIDVTTGLMDRGVFRDIKMPEFTHHPDTGHKMKGRAVPRWSEMVSLVKQAHRTYPWMPFIGWDVVDSEQGLVLLEANAYWGADSIQLPGAPGLGNTRFCEIYLEWFDHFRVAGAPFETGNENRAPADFAHFV
;
A
#
# COMPACT_ATOMS: atom_id res chain seq x y z
N LYS A 1 13.45 -26.67 -17.53
CA LYS A 1 14.25 -25.44 -17.34
C LYS A 1 14.84 -25.53 -15.95
N GLU A 2 16.16 -25.75 -15.90
CA GLU A 2 16.92 -25.85 -14.66
C GLU A 2 16.78 -24.54 -13.88
N ILE A 3 16.29 -24.66 -12.66
CA ILE A 3 16.47 -23.63 -11.65
C ILE A 3 17.93 -23.72 -11.26
N ALA A 4 18.71 -22.72 -11.65
CA ALA A 4 20.11 -22.65 -11.30
C ALA A 4 20.26 -22.76 -9.79
N THR A 5 20.91 -23.82 -9.34
CA THR A 5 21.36 -23.97 -7.96
C THR A 5 22.46 -22.96 -7.68
N THR A 6 22.09 -21.75 -7.34
CA THR A 6 23.03 -20.74 -6.89
C THR A 6 22.96 -20.66 -5.40
N LYS A 7 24.11 -20.91 -4.73
CA LYS A 7 24.47 -20.68 -3.33
C LYS A 7 23.29 -20.65 -2.34
N ALA A 8 23.36 -21.45 -1.31
CA ALA A 8 22.40 -21.56 -0.22
C ALA A 8 21.69 -20.24 0.07
N ILE A 9 20.48 -20.15 -0.45
CA ILE A 9 19.61 -19.01 -0.21
C ILE A 9 19.05 -19.23 1.19
N GLN A 10 19.46 -18.41 2.15
CA GLN A 10 19.06 -18.50 3.56
C GLN A 10 17.67 -17.90 3.82
N THR A 11 16.84 -17.74 2.79
CA THR A 11 15.51 -17.13 2.90
C THR A 11 14.47 -18.02 2.24
N ASP A 12 13.30 -18.12 2.84
CA ASP A 12 12.15 -18.80 2.28
C ASP A 12 11.59 -17.99 1.10
N TYR A 13 11.17 -18.70 0.06
CA TYR A 13 10.55 -18.10 -1.13
C TYR A 13 9.13 -18.59 -1.28
N ILE A 14 8.25 -17.67 -1.64
CA ILE A 14 6.89 -17.98 -2.06
C ILE A 14 6.82 -17.85 -3.59
N MET A 15 6.39 -18.92 -4.26
CA MET A 15 6.05 -18.85 -5.68
C MET A 15 4.55 -18.63 -5.83
N GLN A 16 4.20 -17.57 -6.53
CA GLN A 16 2.81 -17.25 -6.86
C GLN A 16 2.61 -17.20 -8.37
N ARG A 17 1.37 -17.43 -8.80
CA ARG A 17 1.01 -17.24 -10.21
C ARG A 17 1.18 -15.76 -10.57
N ARG A 18 1.86 -15.48 -11.69
CA ARG A 18 1.94 -14.12 -12.22
C ARG A 18 0.55 -13.61 -12.55
N LEU A 19 0.19 -12.47 -11.99
CA LEU A 19 -1.03 -11.76 -12.33
C LEU A 19 -0.80 -10.87 -13.56
N ARG A 20 -1.91 -10.53 -14.21
CA ARG A 20 -1.97 -9.49 -15.25
C ARG A 20 -3.03 -8.48 -14.86
N ASN A 21 -2.80 -7.23 -15.22
CA ASN A 21 -3.80 -6.18 -15.03
C ASN A 21 -5.10 -6.54 -15.75
N SER A 22 -6.23 -6.12 -15.19
CA SER A 22 -7.47 -6.02 -15.96
C SER A 22 -7.31 -5.07 -17.15
N THR A 23 -8.20 -5.10 -18.10
CA THR A 23 -8.19 -4.16 -19.24
C THR A 23 -8.16 -2.70 -18.77
N ALA A 24 -8.83 -2.38 -17.66
CA ALA A 24 -8.85 -1.03 -17.09
C ALA A 24 -7.53 -0.64 -16.42
N GLY A 25 -6.81 -1.58 -15.82
CA GLY A 25 -5.50 -1.37 -15.21
C GLY A 25 -4.35 -1.35 -16.24
N ALA A 26 -4.50 -2.08 -17.34
CA ALA A 26 -3.48 -2.21 -18.38
C ALA A 26 -3.16 -0.91 -19.12
N ILE A 27 -3.96 0.14 -18.99
CA ILE A 27 -3.72 1.44 -19.61
C ILE A 27 -2.41 2.11 -19.15
N PHE A 28 -1.92 1.78 -17.96
CA PHE A 28 -0.68 2.33 -17.41
C PHE A 28 0.54 1.43 -17.61
N GLY A 29 0.34 0.18 -17.99
CA GLY A 29 1.44 -0.77 -18.25
C GLY A 29 0.89 -2.14 -18.56
N GLN A 30 1.44 -2.79 -19.60
CA GLN A 30 0.95 -4.09 -20.05
C GLN A 30 1.64 -5.25 -19.34
N ASP A 31 2.92 -5.10 -19.04
CA ASP A 31 3.76 -6.20 -18.55
C ASP A 31 3.87 -6.27 -17.02
N ASP A 32 3.84 -5.13 -16.35
CA ASP A 32 3.92 -5.04 -14.90
C ASP A 32 2.57 -4.65 -14.29
N VAL A 33 2.28 -5.27 -13.15
CA VAL A 33 0.99 -5.09 -12.48
C VAL A 33 0.95 -3.76 -11.76
N CYS A 34 -0.08 -2.95 -12.05
CA CYS A 34 -0.44 -1.79 -11.25
C CYS A 34 -1.10 -2.27 -9.96
N ASN A 35 -0.68 -1.75 -8.83
CA ASN A 35 -1.32 -2.07 -7.56
C ASN A 35 -1.77 -0.82 -6.81
N VAL A 36 -2.81 -0.99 -6.00
CA VAL A 36 -3.31 0.04 -5.11
C VAL A 36 -2.92 -0.32 -3.69
N ARG A 37 -2.09 0.51 -3.05
CA ARG A 37 -1.88 0.45 -1.61
C ARG A 37 -3.05 1.16 -0.92
N ILE A 38 -3.81 0.44 -0.12
CA ILE A 38 -4.90 0.99 0.70
C ILE A 38 -4.52 0.78 2.16
N VAL A 39 -4.45 1.86 2.93
CA VAL A 39 -4.25 1.79 4.37
C VAL A 39 -5.60 1.87 5.05
N THR A 40 -5.92 0.86 5.83
CA THR A 40 -7.08 0.86 6.72
C THR A 40 -6.63 1.00 8.16
N GLY A 41 -7.42 1.70 8.95
CA GLY A 41 -7.26 1.81 10.40
C GLY A 41 -8.55 1.42 11.10
N ARG A 42 -8.45 1.01 12.35
CA ARG A 42 -9.63 0.78 13.19
C ARG A 42 -9.35 1.22 14.63
N ALA A 43 -10.29 1.91 15.23
CA ALA A 43 -10.31 2.14 16.66
C ALA A 43 -10.45 0.82 17.42
N VAL A 44 -10.10 0.78 18.70
CA VAL A 44 -10.05 -0.46 19.52
C VAL A 44 -11.34 -1.28 19.41
N ASN A 45 -12.50 -0.62 19.46
CA ASN A 45 -13.82 -1.27 19.30
C ASN A 45 -14.54 -0.82 18.02
N GLY A 46 -13.81 -0.18 17.09
CA GLY A 46 -14.38 0.39 15.88
C GLY A 46 -14.43 -0.58 14.70
N ALA A 47 -15.13 -0.19 13.65
CA ALA A 47 -15.08 -0.83 12.36
C ALA A 47 -13.86 -0.30 11.57
N PRO A 48 -13.29 -1.09 10.63
CA PRO A 48 -12.25 -0.60 9.75
C PRO A 48 -12.71 0.59 8.90
N GLU A 49 -11.88 1.62 8.83
CA GLU A 49 -12.07 2.82 8.01
C GLU A 49 -10.85 3.05 7.11
N LEU A 50 -11.03 3.83 6.04
CA LEU A 50 -9.92 4.18 5.16
C LEU A 50 -9.12 5.32 5.78
N ILE A 51 -7.81 5.19 5.74
CA ILE A 51 -6.88 6.22 6.23
C ILE A 51 -6.23 6.95 5.07
N ALA A 52 -5.65 6.21 4.13
CA ALA A 52 -4.97 6.75 2.97
C ALA A 52 -4.89 5.72 1.85
N SER A 53 -4.65 6.17 0.63
CA SER A 53 -4.45 5.28 -0.50
C SER A 53 -3.56 5.89 -1.56
N VAL A 54 -2.80 5.03 -2.25
CA VAL A 54 -1.93 5.42 -3.35
C VAL A 54 -1.94 4.36 -4.43
N MET A 55 -2.03 4.78 -5.68
CA MET A 55 -1.82 3.94 -6.85
C MET A 55 -0.33 3.86 -7.14
N ARG A 56 0.17 2.66 -7.35
CA ARG A 56 1.55 2.39 -7.81
C ARG A 56 1.50 1.95 -9.25
N VAL A 57 2.12 2.73 -10.10
CA VAL A 57 2.10 2.54 -11.54
C VAL A 57 3.54 2.31 -12.03
N PRO A 58 3.81 1.18 -12.70
CA PRO A 58 5.13 0.95 -13.28
C PRO A 58 5.43 1.98 -14.37
N SER A 59 6.69 2.39 -14.50
CA SER A 59 7.16 3.27 -15.57
C SER A 59 8.54 2.86 -16.04
N THR A 60 8.78 3.02 -17.33
CA THR A 60 10.12 2.90 -17.93
C THR A 60 10.91 4.21 -17.86
N TYR A 61 10.28 5.29 -17.40
CA TYR A 61 10.94 6.57 -17.23
C TYR A 61 12.09 6.45 -16.24
N THR A 62 13.30 6.35 -16.76
CA THR A 62 14.50 6.16 -15.96
C THR A 62 15.21 7.48 -15.75
N THR A 63 15.54 7.77 -14.49
CA THR A 63 16.55 8.74 -14.14
C THR A 63 17.63 8.03 -13.33
N PHE A 64 18.88 8.16 -13.76
CA PHE A 64 20.06 7.72 -13.00
C PHE A 64 20.12 6.24 -12.55
N GLY A 65 19.83 5.31 -13.45
CA GLY A 65 20.25 3.91 -13.28
C GLY A 65 19.44 3.05 -12.30
N HIS A 66 18.23 3.45 -11.95
CA HIS A 66 17.31 2.61 -11.20
C HIS A 66 16.43 1.82 -12.18
N ASP A 67 16.54 0.50 -12.15
CA ASP A 67 15.92 -0.42 -13.11
C ASP A 67 14.39 -0.49 -13.06
N ARG A 68 13.75 0.14 -12.09
CA ARG A 68 12.28 0.17 -11.97
C ARG A 68 11.83 1.45 -11.29
N ASN A 69 11.37 2.37 -12.07
CA ASN A 69 10.70 3.54 -11.53
C ASN A 69 9.21 3.23 -11.34
N VAL A 70 8.74 3.46 -10.13
CA VAL A 70 7.32 3.39 -9.81
C VAL A 70 6.82 4.80 -9.60
N ILE A 71 5.80 5.17 -10.36
CA ILE A 71 5.07 6.41 -10.19
C ILE A 71 3.98 6.14 -9.15
N PHE A 72 3.89 7.02 -8.19
CA PHE A 72 2.88 7.00 -7.14
C PHE A 72 1.86 8.09 -7.43
N SER A 73 0.59 7.77 -7.32
CA SER A 73 -0.49 8.75 -7.44
C SER A 73 -1.42 8.60 -6.24
N THR A 74 -1.50 9.63 -5.43
CA THR A 74 -2.45 9.67 -4.30
C THR A 74 -3.87 9.48 -4.80
N ILE A 75 -4.65 8.70 -4.07
CA ILE A 75 -6.06 8.48 -4.33
C ILE A 75 -6.85 9.16 -3.24
N ASP A 76 -7.78 10.02 -3.61
CA ASP A 76 -8.77 10.54 -2.68
C ASP A 76 -9.65 9.40 -2.16
N VAL A 77 -9.59 9.14 -0.88
CA VAL A 77 -10.25 7.97 -0.27
C VAL A 77 -11.77 8.02 -0.33
N THR A 78 -12.35 9.22 -0.50
CA THR A 78 -13.79 9.42 -0.59
C THR A 78 -14.31 9.17 -2.00
N THR A 79 -13.58 9.70 -2.99
CA THR A 79 -14.03 9.68 -4.39
C THR A 79 -13.39 8.60 -5.24
N GLY A 80 -12.24 8.07 -4.82
CA GLY A 80 -11.44 7.12 -5.61
C GLY A 80 -10.71 7.78 -6.79
N LEU A 81 -10.62 9.11 -6.82
CA LEU A 81 -9.93 9.83 -7.89
C LEU A 81 -8.44 9.92 -7.62
N MET A 82 -7.65 9.65 -8.64
CA MET A 82 -6.19 9.82 -8.62
C MET A 82 -5.81 11.30 -8.71
N ASP A 83 -4.75 11.68 -8.03
CA ASP A 83 -4.07 12.95 -8.24
C ASP A 83 -2.95 12.77 -9.30
N ARG A 84 -2.05 13.75 -9.41
CA ARG A 84 -0.86 13.67 -10.26
C ARG A 84 0.03 12.50 -9.86
N GLY A 85 0.80 12.00 -10.82
CA GLY A 85 1.86 11.03 -10.57
C GLY A 85 3.10 11.72 -10.04
N VAL A 86 3.76 11.13 -9.05
CA VAL A 86 5.01 11.59 -8.46
C VAL A 86 5.96 10.41 -8.25
N PHE A 87 7.26 10.67 -8.24
CA PHE A 87 8.24 9.71 -7.74
C PHE A 87 8.47 9.93 -6.24
N ARG A 88 9.09 8.95 -5.57
CA ARG A 88 9.54 9.14 -4.17
C ARG A 88 10.59 10.24 -4.03
N ASP A 89 11.41 10.44 -5.05
CA ASP A 89 12.33 11.56 -5.09
C ASP A 89 11.58 12.84 -5.45
N ILE A 90 11.45 13.74 -4.49
CA ILE A 90 10.75 15.03 -4.63
C ILE A 90 11.40 15.98 -5.64
N LYS A 91 12.64 15.72 -6.08
CA LYS A 91 13.30 16.47 -7.12
C LYS A 91 12.87 16.08 -8.53
N MET A 92 12.13 14.97 -8.62
CA MET A 92 11.63 14.48 -9.89
C MET A 92 10.39 15.24 -10.33
N PRO A 93 10.13 15.33 -11.65
CA PRO A 93 8.94 16.00 -12.15
C PRO A 93 7.65 15.29 -11.72
N GLU A 94 6.58 16.07 -11.65
CA GLU A 94 5.22 15.58 -11.42
C GLU A 94 4.52 15.36 -12.77
N PHE A 95 3.62 14.38 -12.82
CA PHE A 95 2.94 13.97 -14.04
C PHE A 95 1.43 14.06 -13.91
N THR A 96 0.79 14.78 -14.81
CA THR A 96 -0.68 14.71 -14.98
C THR A 96 -1.10 13.56 -15.90
N HIS A 97 -0.17 13.11 -16.73
CA HIS A 97 -0.31 11.97 -17.64
C HIS A 97 0.86 11.00 -17.43
N HIS A 98 0.61 9.72 -17.59
CA HIS A 98 1.64 8.70 -17.48
C HIS A 98 2.71 8.90 -18.57
N PRO A 99 4.01 9.00 -18.24
CA PRO A 99 5.03 9.39 -19.20
C PRO A 99 5.23 8.40 -20.34
N ASP A 100 5.04 7.10 -20.09
CA ASP A 100 5.26 6.08 -21.11
C ASP A 100 4.03 5.87 -22.01
N THR A 101 2.83 6.00 -21.48
CA THR A 101 1.59 5.66 -22.19
C THR A 101 0.76 6.88 -22.60
N GLY A 102 1.05 8.06 -22.06
CA GLY A 102 0.30 9.28 -22.29
C GLY A 102 -1.11 9.31 -21.67
N HIS A 103 -1.53 8.27 -20.98
CA HIS A 103 -2.84 8.24 -20.35
C HIS A 103 -2.93 9.21 -19.18
N LYS A 104 -4.04 9.91 -19.08
CA LYS A 104 -4.32 10.84 -18.00
C LYS A 104 -4.39 10.10 -16.67
N MET A 105 -3.67 10.59 -15.66
CA MET A 105 -3.67 10.12 -14.28
C MET A 105 -4.56 11.02 -13.42
N LYS A 106 -4.25 12.31 -13.36
CA LYS A 106 -4.95 13.26 -12.51
C LYS A 106 -6.45 13.35 -12.83
N GLY A 107 -7.28 13.11 -11.82
CA GLY A 107 -8.74 13.10 -11.91
C GLY A 107 -9.33 11.85 -12.56
N ARG A 108 -8.51 10.81 -12.80
CA ARG A 108 -9.00 9.51 -13.23
C ARG A 108 -9.50 8.72 -12.03
N ALA A 109 -10.65 8.09 -12.16
CA ALA A 109 -11.15 7.17 -11.16
C ALA A 109 -10.37 5.85 -11.20
N VAL A 110 -10.00 5.32 -10.03
CA VAL A 110 -9.48 3.96 -9.89
C VAL A 110 -10.60 2.99 -10.23
N PRO A 111 -10.39 2.05 -11.18
CA PRO A 111 -11.40 1.05 -11.50
C PRO A 111 -11.80 0.24 -10.26
N ARG A 112 -13.09 -0.06 -10.14
CA ARG A 112 -13.63 -0.90 -9.06
C ARG A 112 -13.29 -0.42 -7.64
N TRP A 113 -13.09 0.89 -7.45
CA TRP A 113 -12.68 1.48 -6.18
C TRP A 113 -13.56 1.04 -5.00
N SER A 114 -14.87 1.11 -5.14
CA SER A 114 -15.82 0.72 -4.08
C SER A 114 -15.71 -0.75 -3.69
N GLU A 115 -15.43 -1.63 -4.66
CA GLU A 115 -15.23 -3.05 -4.41
C GLU A 115 -13.89 -3.30 -3.69
N MET A 116 -12.80 -2.59 -4.08
CA MET A 116 -11.51 -2.66 -3.39
C MET A 116 -11.66 -2.23 -1.93
N VAL A 117 -12.37 -1.11 -1.69
CA VAL A 117 -12.66 -0.61 -0.33
C VAL A 117 -13.42 -1.64 0.49
N SER A 118 -14.45 -2.24 -0.08
CA SER A 118 -15.25 -3.27 0.59
C SER A 118 -14.40 -4.50 0.94
N LEU A 119 -13.57 -4.93 0.00
CA LEU A 119 -12.67 -6.09 0.15
C LEU A 119 -11.70 -5.88 1.31
N VAL A 120 -10.97 -4.74 1.34
CA VAL A 120 -9.97 -4.48 2.38
C VAL A 120 -10.60 -4.27 3.75
N LYS A 121 -11.77 -3.62 3.82
CA LYS A 121 -12.49 -3.49 5.08
C LYS A 121 -12.99 -4.83 5.61
N GLN A 122 -13.48 -5.71 4.73
CA GLN A 122 -13.87 -7.06 5.11
C GLN A 122 -12.67 -7.86 5.60
N ALA A 123 -11.55 -7.82 4.88
CA ALA A 123 -10.32 -8.49 5.27
C ALA A 123 -9.80 -7.97 6.62
N HIS A 124 -9.81 -6.65 6.87
CA HIS A 124 -9.34 -6.08 8.14
C HIS A 124 -10.19 -6.53 9.35
N ARG A 125 -11.48 -6.80 9.16
CA ARG A 125 -12.33 -7.32 10.26
C ARG A 125 -11.84 -8.65 10.80
N THR A 126 -11.09 -9.43 10.03
CA THR A 126 -10.53 -10.72 10.48
C THR A 126 -9.28 -10.54 11.35
N TYR A 127 -8.75 -9.31 11.44
CA TYR A 127 -7.59 -8.94 12.25
C TYR A 127 -7.96 -7.86 13.27
N PRO A 128 -8.83 -8.16 14.26
CA PRO A 128 -9.37 -7.15 15.18
C PRO A 128 -8.32 -6.52 16.11
N TRP A 129 -7.17 -7.14 16.25
CA TRP A 129 -6.05 -6.69 17.08
C TRP A 129 -5.07 -5.77 16.35
N MET A 130 -5.22 -5.61 15.02
CA MET A 130 -4.35 -4.76 14.22
C MET A 130 -4.92 -3.35 14.11
N PRO A 131 -4.19 -2.32 14.62
CA PRO A 131 -4.62 -0.94 14.50
C PRO A 131 -4.69 -0.47 13.05
N PHE A 132 -3.68 -0.83 12.28
CA PHE A 132 -3.51 -0.41 10.89
C PHE A 132 -2.99 -1.56 10.04
N ILE A 133 -3.48 -1.65 8.82
CA ILE A 133 -2.98 -2.61 7.81
C ILE A 133 -2.89 -1.89 6.47
N GLY A 134 -1.76 -2.05 5.79
CA GLY A 134 -1.58 -1.63 4.40
C GLY A 134 -1.80 -2.81 3.46
N TRP A 135 -2.81 -2.71 2.63
CA TRP A 135 -3.23 -3.72 1.67
C TRP A 135 -2.69 -3.41 0.29
N ASP A 136 -2.06 -4.36 -0.37
CA ASP A 136 -1.76 -4.27 -1.80
C ASP A 136 -2.85 -4.98 -2.59
N VAL A 137 -3.62 -4.21 -3.35
CA VAL A 137 -4.77 -4.68 -4.13
C VAL A 137 -4.49 -4.53 -5.60
N VAL A 138 -4.78 -5.57 -6.36
CA VAL A 138 -4.68 -5.57 -7.82
C VAL A 138 -6.04 -5.81 -8.44
N ASP A 139 -6.38 -5.00 -9.44
CA ASP A 139 -7.46 -5.31 -10.38
C ASP A 139 -6.89 -6.14 -11.53
N SER A 140 -7.08 -7.44 -11.46
CA SER A 140 -6.53 -8.39 -12.42
C SER A 140 -7.58 -8.93 -13.39
N GLU A 141 -7.13 -9.58 -14.46
CA GLU A 141 -8.00 -10.33 -15.40
C GLU A 141 -8.89 -11.36 -14.69
N GLN A 142 -8.51 -11.80 -13.49
CA GLN A 142 -9.23 -12.80 -12.69
C GLN A 142 -10.12 -12.16 -11.62
N GLY A 143 -10.20 -10.83 -11.57
CA GLY A 143 -10.89 -10.07 -10.54
C GLY A 143 -9.95 -9.37 -9.57
N LEU A 144 -10.51 -8.87 -8.46
CA LEU A 144 -9.72 -8.23 -7.42
C LEU A 144 -8.93 -9.26 -6.62
N VAL A 145 -7.65 -8.98 -6.43
CA VAL A 145 -6.73 -9.83 -5.67
C VAL A 145 -6.06 -9.01 -4.58
N LEU A 146 -6.10 -9.49 -3.34
CA LEU A 146 -5.22 -9.01 -2.27
C LEU A 146 -3.88 -9.73 -2.42
N LEU A 147 -2.84 -8.97 -2.78
CA LEU A 147 -1.49 -9.53 -2.92
C LEU A 147 -0.84 -9.73 -1.55
N GLU A 148 -0.98 -8.74 -0.70
CA GLU A 148 -0.21 -8.63 0.53
C GLU A 148 -0.96 -7.79 1.56
N ALA A 149 -0.77 -8.17 2.85
CA ALA A 149 -1.18 -7.41 4.01
C ALA A 149 0.07 -7.02 4.80
N ASN A 150 0.27 -5.73 4.99
CA ASN A 150 1.48 -5.20 5.60
C ASN A 150 1.18 -4.52 6.93
N ALA A 151 1.75 -5.03 8.03
CA ALA A 151 1.76 -4.35 9.32
C ALA A 151 2.65 -3.09 9.27
N TYR A 152 3.80 -3.20 8.57
CA TYR A 152 4.70 -2.08 8.28
C TYR A 152 4.46 -1.61 6.84
N TRP A 153 3.43 -0.79 6.66
CA TRP A 153 2.90 -0.43 5.34
C TRP A 153 3.65 0.70 4.61
N GLY A 154 4.74 1.23 5.19
CA GLY A 154 5.59 2.23 4.55
C GLY A 154 4.89 3.58 4.40
N ALA A 155 4.91 4.39 5.47
CA ALA A 155 4.26 5.71 5.51
C ALA A 155 4.84 6.70 4.47
N ASP A 156 6.06 6.50 4.04
CA ASP A 156 6.74 7.30 3.02
C ASP A 156 5.97 7.35 1.69
N SER A 157 5.44 6.20 1.24
CA SER A 157 4.69 6.13 -0.02
C SER A 157 3.29 6.75 0.05
N ILE A 158 2.77 6.96 1.25
CA ILE A 158 1.45 7.55 1.48
C ILE A 158 1.54 9.07 1.71
N GLN A 159 2.68 9.57 2.18
CA GLN A 159 2.91 10.99 2.48
C GLN A 159 3.68 11.70 1.37
N LEU A 160 3.46 11.33 0.13
CA LEU A 160 4.06 11.97 -1.04
C LEU A 160 3.44 13.35 -1.32
N PRO A 161 4.10 14.22 -2.12
CA PRO A 161 3.57 15.51 -2.50
C PRO A 161 2.13 15.42 -3.05
N GLY A 162 1.24 16.23 -2.51
CA GLY A 162 -0.19 16.24 -2.85
C GLY A 162 -1.06 15.32 -2.01
N ALA A 163 -0.46 14.43 -1.20
CA ALA A 163 -1.21 13.65 -0.22
C ALA A 163 -1.55 14.49 1.01
N PRO A 164 -2.73 14.29 1.63
CA PRO A 164 -2.95 14.80 2.97
C PRO A 164 -1.95 14.14 3.91
N GLY A 165 -1.24 14.91 4.74
CA GLY A 165 -0.39 14.32 5.77
C GLY A 165 -1.21 13.42 6.71
N LEU A 166 -0.62 12.33 7.19
CA LEU A 166 -1.31 11.40 8.09
C LEU A 166 -1.90 12.08 9.33
N GLY A 167 -1.26 13.15 9.80
CA GLY A 167 -1.78 13.98 10.91
C GLY A 167 -3.12 14.66 10.62
N ASN A 168 -3.50 14.82 9.36
CA ASN A 168 -4.77 15.39 8.93
C ASN A 168 -5.84 14.31 8.63
N THR A 169 -5.57 13.08 8.98
CA THR A 169 -6.49 11.95 8.82
C THR A 169 -6.87 11.38 10.19
N ARG A 170 -7.74 10.40 10.21
CA ARG A 170 -8.11 9.66 11.41
C ARG A 170 -6.96 8.84 12.00
N PHE A 171 -5.79 8.81 11.33
CA PHE A 171 -4.63 8.04 11.80
C PHE A 171 -4.23 8.40 13.24
N CYS A 172 -4.06 9.68 13.55
CA CYS A 172 -3.59 10.10 14.87
C CYS A 172 -4.56 9.73 16.00
N GLU A 173 -5.85 9.88 15.77
CA GLU A 173 -6.87 9.55 16.76
C GLU A 173 -6.89 8.04 17.05
N ILE A 174 -6.88 7.21 16.00
CA ILE A 174 -6.83 5.75 16.13
C ILE A 174 -5.52 5.33 16.81
N TYR A 175 -4.38 5.93 16.40
CA TYR A 175 -3.09 5.63 17.00
C TYR A 175 -3.06 5.93 18.51
N LEU A 176 -3.56 7.07 18.94
CA LEU A 176 -3.61 7.45 20.34
C LEU A 176 -4.54 6.56 21.16
N GLU A 177 -5.69 6.16 20.60
CA GLU A 177 -6.63 5.24 21.26
C GLU A 177 -5.97 3.87 21.50
N TRP A 178 -5.25 3.33 20.51
CA TRP A 178 -4.53 2.07 20.67
C TRP A 178 -3.32 2.22 21.62
N PHE A 179 -2.62 3.33 21.57
CA PHE A 179 -1.54 3.62 22.50
C PHE A 179 -2.03 3.59 23.94
N ASP A 180 -3.13 4.27 24.23
CA ASP A 180 -3.75 4.28 25.56
C ASP A 180 -4.25 2.90 25.97
N HIS A 181 -4.84 2.16 25.03
CA HIS A 181 -5.32 0.80 25.28
C HIS A 181 -4.17 -0.11 25.70
N PHE A 182 -3.04 -0.11 25.00
CA PHE A 182 -1.87 -0.92 25.33
C PHE A 182 -1.22 -0.47 26.65
N ARG A 183 -1.14 0.82 26.90
CA ARG A 183 -0.61 1.38 28.14
C ARG A 183 -1.40 0.94 29.34
N VAL A 184 -2.72 0.94 29.27
CA VAL A 184 -3.63 0.51 30.35
C VAL A 184 -3.58 -1.02 30.53
N ALA A 185 -3.46 -1.76 29.46
CA ALA A 185 -3.35 -3.22 29.51
C ALA A 185 -2.02 -3.72 30.11
N GLY A 186 -1.09 -2.82 30.44
CA GLY A 186 0.22 -3.19 31.00
C GLY A 186 1.15 -3.88 30.01
N ALA A 187 0.87 -3.77 28.70
CA ALA A 187 1.80 -4.20 27.67
C ALA A 187 3.10 -3.39 27.81
N PRO A 188 4.27 -4.03 27.89
CA PRO A 188 5.54 -3.32 28.01
C PRO A 188 5.78 -2.51 26.74
N PHE A 189 5.49 -1.21 26.79
CA PHE A 189 5.97 -0.28 25.79
C PHE A 189 7.42 0.03 26.13
N GLU A 190 8.34 -0.78 25.64
CA GLU A 190 9.77 -0.47 25.72
C GLU A 190 10.06 0.69 24.77
N THR A 191 10.01 1.90 25.33
CA THR A 191 10.60 3.08 24.69
C THR A 191 12.11 2.92 24.72
N GLY A 192 12.70 2.57 23.59
CA GLY A 192 14.14 2.80 23.42
C GLY A 192 15.04 1.57 23.26
N ASN A 193 14.73 0.70 22.34
CA ASN A 193 15.78 -0.07 21.69
C ASN A 193 15.34 -0.35 20.24
N GLU A 194 15.99 0.32 19.31
CA GLU A 194 15.63 0.34 17.87
C GLU A 194 15.71 -1.04 17.16
N ASN A 195 15.99 -2.12 17.89
CA ASN A 195 16.24 -3.44 17.31
C ASN A 195 15.37 -4.58 17.86
N ARG A 196 14.30 -4.32 18.60
CA ARG A 196 13.40 -5.39 19.06
C ARG A 196 11.95 -5.06 18.73
N ALA A 197 11.38 -5.82 17.78
CA ALA A 197 9.94 -5.97 17.72
C ALA A 197 9.46 -6.48 19.11
N PRO A 198 8.32 -5.99 19.63
CA PRO A 198 7.74 -6.56 20.83
C PRO A 198 7.62 -8.09 20.68
N ALA A 199 8.11 -8.85 21.65
CA ALA A 199 8.19 -10.31 21.58
C ALA A 199 6.85 -10.99 21.25
N ASP A 200 5.74 -10.33 21.56
CA ASP A 200 4.37 -10.84 21.30
C ASP A 200 3.93 -10.73 19.84
N PHE A 201 4.62 -9.95 18.99
CA PHE A 201 4.34 -9.91 17.55
C PHE A 201 5.11 -10.98 16.75
N ALA A 202 6.11 -11.64 17.35
CA ALA A 202 6.89 -12.68 16.69
C ALA A 202 6.11 -13.98 16.40
N HIS A 203 4.91 -14.14 16.96
CA HIS A 203 4.06 -15.32 16.75
C HIS A 203 2.98 -15.12 15.67
N PHE A 204 2.96 -13.97 14.99
CA PHE A 204 1.93 -13.64 13.98
C PHE A 204 2.50 -13.36 12.58
N VAL A 205 3.74 -13.78 12.32
CA VAL A 205 4.34 -13.73 10.98
C VAL A 205 4.54 -15.16 10.47
#